data_aba3d2b71522dd3b64fb74be7cd71db6
#
_entry.id   aba3d2b71522dd3b64fb74be7cd71db6
#
_cell.length_a   1.000
_cell.length_b   1.000
_cell.length_c   1.000
_cell.angle_alpha   90.00
_cell.angle_beta   90.00
_cell.angle_gamma   90.00
#
_symmetry.space_group_name_H-M   'P 1'
#
loop_
_entity.id
_entity.type
_entity.pdbx_description
1 polymer ?
#
loop_
_entity_poly.entity_id
_entity_poly.type
_entity_poly.pdbx_seq_one_letter_code
_entity_poly.pdbx_strand_id
1 'polypeptide(L)'
;AFVKWFRSATPYIHQWGGATFVIAFGGEVLADGEFQQLTHDINVLMSLEVRVVLVHGTRPRVEEQMRQHGVASRCVKEANGIVRVEMEALLSMELANSPMWGADIRVSSGNFVTAKPVGVVGGVDFGHTGEVRKIDAEGIRRRLDDDEVVLISPIGFSPTGDVFNCTLE
;
A
#
# COMPACT_ATOMS: atom_id res chain seq x y z
N ALA A 1 -13.19 34.04 -3.74
CA ALA A 1 -11.89 33.37 -3.48
C ALA A 1 -11.87 31.94 -4.02
N PHE A 2 -12.83 31.07 -3.67
CA PHE A 2 -12.87 29.64 -4.03
C PHE A 2 -12.82 29.38 -5.55
N VAL A 3 -13.72 30.01 -6.33
CA VAL A 3 -13.81 29.82 -7.79
C VAL A 3 -12.48 30.18 -8.50
N LYS A 4 -11.81 31.26 -8.06
CA LYS A 4 -10.53 31.65 -8.62
C LYS A 4 -9.45 30.59 -8.34
N TRP A 5 -9.39 30.10 -7.11
CA TRP A 5 -8.49 29.03 -6.70
C TRP A 5 -8.77 27.74 -7.48
N PHE A 6 -10.02 27.29 -7.56
CA PHE A 6 -10.41 26.09 -8.29
C PHE A 6 -10.03 26.16 -9.78
N ARG A 7 -10.24 27.32 -10.42
CA ARG A 7 -9.81 27.53 -11.81
C ARG A 7 -8.29 27.43 -11.97
N SER A 8 -7.50 27.81 -10.97
CA SER A 8 -6.04 27.66 -11.02
C SER A 8 -5.58 26.20 -10.90
N ALA A 9 -6.42 25.30 -10.42
CA ALA A 9 -6.13 23.85 -10.37
C ALA A 9 -6.37 23.14 -11.71
N THR A 10 -7.13 23.73 -12.64
CA THR A 10 -7.50 23.10 -13.93
C THR A 10 -6.29 22.56 -14.73
N PRO A 11 -5.15 23.25 -14.87
CA PRO A 11 -4.00 22.72 -15.60
C PRO A 11 -3.44 21.43 -14.98
N TYR A 12 -3.45 21.33 -13.65
CA TYR A 12 -2.98 20.14 -12.94
C TYR A 12 -3.94 18.96 -13.14
N ILE A 13 -5.26 19.20 -13.13
CA ILE A 13 -6.27 18.20 -13.41
C ILE A 13 -6.08 17.63 -14.83
N HIS A 14 -5.90 18.49 -15.83
CA HIS A 14 -5.64 18.04 -17.19
C HIS A 14 -4.30 17.31 -17.37
N GLN A 15 -3.28 17.73 -16.63
CA GLN A 15 -1.95 17.12 -16.74
C GLN A 15 -1.92 15.70 -16.16
N TRP A 16 -2.66 15.45 -15.07
CA TRP A 16 -2.57 14.23 -14.28
C TRP A 16 -3.78 13.30 -14.41
N GLY A 17 -4.86 13.71 -15.05
CA GLY A 17 -6.00 12.84 -15.35
C GLY A 17 -5.55 11.61 -16.13
N GLY A 18 -5.92 10.42 -15.68
CA GLY A 18 -5.51 9.13 -16.25
C GLY A 18 -4.07 8.70 -15.91
N ALA A 19 -3.29 9.52 -15.20
CA ALA A 19 -1.95 9.13 -14.73
C ALA A 19 -2.03 8.08 -13.62
N THR A 20 -0.94 7.31 -13.45
CA THR A 20 -0.81 6.38 -12.31
C THR A 20 0.17 6.96 -11.29
N PHE A 21 -0.31 7.16 -10.06
CA PHE A 21 0.52 7.58 -8.95
C PHE A 21 0.87 6.37 -8.08
N VAL A 22 2.16 6.24 -7.79
CA VAL A 22 2.66 5.28 -6.80
C VAL A 22 3.01 6.06 -5.53
N ILE A 23 2.25 5.81 -4.48
CA ILE A 23 2.41 6.49 -3.19
C ILE A 23 3.01 5.49 -2.21
N ALA A 24 4.30 5.69 -1.87
CA ALA A 24 5.01 4.87 -0.92
C ALA A 24 5.15 5.59 0.42
N PHE A 25 4.89 4.90 1.52
CA PHE A 25 4.99 5.46 2.88
C PHE A 25 5.39 4.39 3.91
N GLY A 26 6.04 4.84 4.98
CA GLY A 26 6.42 4.00 6.11
C GLY A 26 5.23 3.56 6.96
N GLY A 27 5.40 2.54 7.77
CA GLY A 27 4.38 2.07 8.70
C GLY A 27 4.04 3.08 9.81
N GLU A 28 4.85 4.10 10.00
CA GLU A 28 4.68 5.19 10.95
C GLU A 28 3.41 5.99 10.67
N VAL A 29 3.10 6.23 9.40
CA VAL A 29 1.89 6.95 8.94
C VAL A 29 0.60 6.31 9.46
N LEU A 30 0.59 4.99 9.61
CA LEU A 30 -0.53 4.25 10.19
C LEU A 30 -0.55 4.35 11.72
N ALA A 31 0.63 4.27 12.36
CA ALA A 31 0.77 4.33 13.80
C ALA A 31 0.34 5.69 14.36
N ASP A 32 0.62 6.77 13.65
CA ASP A 32 0.33 8.14 14.05
C ASP A 32 -1.11 8.59 13.67
N GLY A 33 -1.87 7.73 12.99
CA GLY A 33 -3.25 8.03 12.55
C GLY A 33 -3.34 8.98 11.35
N GLU A 34 -2.22 9.34 10.74
CA GLU A 34 -2.17 10.24 9.58
C GLU A 34 -2.77 9.60 8.30
N PHE A 35 -2.84 8.27 8.27
CA PHE A 35 -3.40 7.56 7.11
C PHE A 35 -4.88 7.92 6.86
N GLN A 36 -5.65 8.30 7.89
CA GLN A 36 -7.02 8.73 7.69
C GLN A 36 -7.11 10.01 6.84
N GLN A 37 -6.17 10.94 6.99
CA GLN A 37 -6.12 12.14 6.14
C GLN A 37 -5.70 11.76 4.71
N LEU A 38 -4.70 10.90 4.57
CA LEU A 38 -4.26 10.39 3.27
C LEU A 38 -5.40 9.69 2.52
N THR A 39 -6.32 9.02 3.22
CA THR A 39 -7.51 8.41 2.61
C THR A 39 -8.40 9.44 1.92
N HIS A 40 -8.58 10.61 2.53
CA HIS A 40 -9.32 11.71 1.90
C HIS A 40 -8.63 12.23 0.64
N ASP A 41 -7.29 12.34 0.66
CA ASP A 41 -6.51 12.78 -0.51
C ASP A 41 -6.55 11.74 -1.64
N ILE A 42 -6.53 10.45 -1.29
CA ILE A 42 -6.70 9.35 -2.26
C ILE A 42 -8.06 9.44 -2.94
N ASN A 43 -9.14 9.69 -2.17
CA ASN A 43 -10.49 9.87 -2.75
C ASN A 43 -10.53 11.05 -3.72
N VAL A 44 -9.87 12.17 -3.38
CA VAL A 44 -9.75 13.31 -4.30
C VAL A 44 -9.00 12.93 -5.57
N LEU A 45 -7.87 12.23 -5.47
CA LEU A 45 -7.11 11.77 -6.63
C LEU A 45 -7.94 10.88 -7.55
N MET A 46 -8.65 9.90 -6.99
CA MET A 46 -9.53 9.01 -7.77
C MET A 46 -10.69 9.77 -8.42
N SER A 47 -11.27 10.76 -7.73
CA SER A 47 -12.30 11.64 -8.29
C SER A 47 -11.79 12.50 -9.47
N LEU A 48 -10.46 12.64 -9.59
CA LEU A 48 -9.78 13.32 -10.70
C LEU A 48 -9.25 12.33 -11.76
N GLU A 49 -9.74 11.11 -11.76
CA GLU A 49 -9.35 10.03 -12.67
C GLU A 49 -7.87 9.63 -12.56
N VAL A 50 -7.21 9.90 -11.43
CA VAL A 50 -5.85 9.43 -11.14
C VAL A 50 -5.92 8.01 -10.60
N ARG A 51 -5.15 7.10 -11.22
CA ARG A 51 -5.01 5.72 -10.76
C ARG A 51 -3.98 5.64 -9.64
N VAL A 52 -4.27 4.89 -8.57
CA VAL A 52 -3.46 4.91 -7.37
C VAL A 52 -2.92 3.52 -7.02
N VAL A 53 -1.60 3.43 -6.83
CA VAL A 53 -0.92 2.28 -6.22
C VAL A 53 -0.37 2.73 -4.88
N LEU A 54 -0.76 2.06 -3.80
CA LEU A 54 -0.25 2.30 -2.46
C LEU A 54 0.79 1.24 -2.11
N VAL A 55 1.94 1.67 -1.63
CA VAL A 55 3.02 0.79 -1.17
C VAL A 55 3.35 1.17 0.27
N HIS A 56 3.02 0.30 1.22
CA HIS A 56 3.15 0.62 2.64
C HIS A 56 4.26 -0.16 3.34
N GLY A 57 4.86 0.42 4.37
CA GLY A 57 5.72 -0.26 5.32
C GLY A 57 4.95 -0.84 6.51
N THR A 58 5.57 -1.80 7.20
CA THR A 58 5.00 -2.40 8.42
C THR A 58 6.01 -2.50 9.56
N ARG A 59 7.17 -1.84 9.42
CA ARG A 59 8.30 -1.97 10.33
C ARG A 59 7.94 -1.74 11.81
N PRO A 60 7.25 -0.67 12.21
CA PRO A 60 6.92 -0.45 13.62
C PRO A 60 6.06 -1.57 14.20
N ARG A 61 5.10 -2.07 13.41
CA ARG A 61 4.22 -3.17 13.84
C ARG A 61 4.96 -4.50 13.95
N VAL A 62 5.89 -4.78 13.03
CA VAL A 62 6.74 -5.98 13.08
C VAL A 62 7.65 -5.93 14.31
N GLU A 63 8.29 -4.80 14.57
CA GLU A 63 9.17 -4.61 15.75
C GLU A 63 8.40 -4.79 17.07
N GLU A 64 7.18 -4.29 17.15
CA GLU A 64 6.32 -4.49 18.32
C GLU A 64 5.95 -5.96 18.53
N GLN A 65 5.54 -6.66 17.48
CA GLN A 65 5.23 -8.08 17.57
C GLN A 65 6.45 -8.94 17.87
N MET A 66 7.62 -8.57 17.33
CA MET A 66 8.89 -9.24 17.64
C MET A 66 9.22 -9.15 19.13
N ARG A 67 8.99 -8.00 19.77
CA ARG A 67 9.17 -7.82 21.23
C ARG A 67 8.24 -8.72 22.04
N GLN A 68 7.03 -8.96 21.55
CA GLN A 68 6.01 -9.75 22.26
C GLN A 68 6.15 -11.27 22.05
N HIS A 69 6.50 -11.71 20.85
CA HIS A 69 6.39 -13.12 20.43
C HIS A 69 7.70 -13.76 19.95
N GLY A 70 8.70 -13.00 19.58
CA GLY A 70 10.06 -13.45 19.28
C GLY A 70 10.25 -14.29 18.00
N VAL A 71 9.22 -14.54 17.19
CA VAL A 71 9.29 -15.37 15.97
C VAL A 71 9.11 -14.49 14.72
N ALA A 72 10.21 -14.11 14.09
CA ALA A 72 10.24 -13.14 13.00
C ALA A 72 9.28 -13.44 11.84
N SER A 73 9.26 -14.67 11.33
CA SER A 73 8.42 -15.04 10.18
C SER A 73 6.92 -14.93 10.46
N ARG A 74 6.51 -15.26 11.68
CA ARG A 74 5.13 -15.13 12.14
C ARG A 74 4.75 -13.66 12.30
N CYS A 75 5.59 -12.89 12.98
CA CYS A 75 5.37 -11.46 13.21
C CYS A 75 5.21 -10.67 11.91
N VAL A 76 6.02 -10.98 10.88
CA VAL A 76 5.91 -10.34 9.56
C VAL A 76 4.54 -10.63 8.93
N LYS A 77 4.08 -11.88 8.92
CA LYS A 77 2.79 -12.25 8.33
C LYS A 77 1.61 -11.61 9.06
N GLU A 78 1.63 -11.65 10.39
CA GLU A 78 0.58 -11.07 11.24
C GLU A 78 0.54 -9.54 11.12
N ALA A 79 1.68 -8.86 11.20
CA ALA A 79 1.76 -7.41 11.05
C ALA A 79 1.23 -6.93 9.69
N ASN A 80 1.64 -7.60 8.60
CA ASN A 80 1.17 -7.25 7.26
C ASN A 80 -0.33 -7.54 7.08
N GLY A 81 -0.83 -8.62 7.65
CA GLY A 81 -2.26 -8.94 7.63
C GLY A 81 -3.11 -7.88 8.33
N ILE A 82 -2.70 -7.48 9.54
CA ILE A 82 -3.39 -6.45 10.32
C ILE A 82 -3.38 -5.11 9.60
N VAL A 83 -2.20 -4.63 9.19
CA VAL A 83 -2.03 -3.33 8.51
C VAL A 83 -2.85 -3.29 7.23
N ARG A 84 -2.82 -4.35 6.42
CA ARG A 84 -3.62 -4.43 5.20
C ARG A 84 -5.11 -4.28 5.47
N VAL A 85 -5.64 -5.01 6.43
CA VAL A 85 -7.08 -4.95 6.79
C VAL A 85 -7.45 -3.59 7.35
N GLU A 86 -6.60 -2.97 8.18
CA GLU A 86 -6.80 -1.61 8.68
C GLU A 86 -6.88 -0.60 7.53
N MET A 87 -5.99 -0.68 6.54
CA MET A 87 -6.00 0.19 5.37
C MET A 87 -7.22 -0.03 4.48
N GLU A 88 -7.57 -1.28 4.19
CA GLU A 88 -8.77 -1.64 3.43
C GLU A 88 -10.03 -1.08 4.10
N ALA A 89 -10.12 -1.19 5.43
CA ALA A 89 -11.25 -0.66 6.20
C ALA A 89 -11.34 0.88 6.13
N LEU A 90 -10.20 1.59 6.25
CA LEU A 90 -10.16 3.06 6.16
C LEU A 90 -10.50 3.56 4.75
N LEU A 91 -10.03 2.88 3.71
CA LEU A 91 -10.35 3.21 2.32
C LEU A 91 -11.81 2.89 1.95
N SER A 92 -12.46 1.99 2.68
CA SER A 92 -13.87 1.62 2.49
C SER A 92 -14.85 2.55 3.22
N MET A 93 -14.37 3.63 3.87
CA MET A 93 -15.25 4.56 4.58
C MET A 93 -16.11 5.36 3.62
N GLU A 94 -17.42 5.38 3.88
CA GLU A 94 -18.38 6.22 3.19
C GLU A 94 -19.29 6.92 4.22
N LEU A 95 -18.74 7.93 4.90
CA LEU A 95 -19.48 8.66 5.94
C LEU A 95 -20.18 9.89 5.36
N ALA A 96 -21.48 10.00 5.58
CA ALA A 96 -22.24 11.19 5.22
C ALA A 96 -21.63 12.45 5.85
N ASN A 97 -21.57 13.54 5.09
CA ASN A 97 -20.96 14.82 5.47
C ASN A 97 -19.45 14.77 5.78
N SER A 98 -18.74 13.77 5.29
CA SER A 98 -17.27 13.67 5.33
C SER A 98 -16.68 13.86 3.93
N PRO A 99 -15.33 14.07 3.82
CA PRO A 99 -14.65 14.07 2.53
C PRO A 99 -14.73 12.72 1.78
N MET A 100 -15.17 11.65 2.47
CA MET A 100 -15.38 10.31 1.89
C MET A 100 -16.83 10.08 1.46
N TRP A 101 -17.71 11.07 1.57
CA TRP A 101 -19.09 10.89 1.13
C TRP A 101 -19.20 10.67 -0.38
N GLY A 102 -19.85 9.57 -0.77
CA GLY A 102 -19.94 9.14 -2.16
C GLY A 102 -18.67 8.52 -2.72
N ALA A 103 -17.66 8.23 -1.88
CA ALA A 103 -16.51 7.45 -2.28
C ALA A 103 -16.91 5.98 -2.54
N ASP A 104 -16.54 5.43 -3.69
CA ASP A 104 -16.65 4.00 -4.01
C ASP A 104 -15.24 3.46 -4.29
N ILE A 105 -14.41 3.44 -3.24
CA ILE A 105 -13.03 2.98 -3.35
C ILE A 105 -13.00 1.46 -3.17
N ARG A 106 -12.64 0.75 -4.23
CA ARG A 106 -12.32 -0.67 -4.19
C ARG A 106 -10.83 -0.86 -4.06
N VAL A 107 -10.41 -1.78 -3.19
CA VAL A 107 -9.01 -2.05 -2.92
C VAL A 107 -8.67 -3.47 -3.36
N SER A 108 -7.68 -3.59 -4.23
CA SER A 108 -7.09 -4.86 -4.61
C SER A 108 -5.74 -5.04 -3.93
N SER A 109 -5.63 -6.07 -3.12
CA SER A 109 -4.37 -6.54 -2.55
C SER A 109 -4.12 -8.00 -2.94
N GLY A 110 -2.85 -8.43 -2.99
CA GLY A 110 -2.59 -9.82 -3.38
C GLY A 110 -1.10 -10.13 -3.58
N ASN A 111 -0.85 -11.21 -4.31
CA ASN A 111 0.47 -11.76 -4.56
C ASN A 111 1.16 -11.16 -5.81
N PHE A 112 1.09 -9.84 -5.97
CA PHE A 112 1.72 -9.15 -7.09
C PHE A 112 3.25 -9.20 -7.09
N VAL A 113 3.86 -9.47 -5.93
CA VAL A 113 5.31 -9.50 -5.75
C VAL A 113 5.80 -10.94 -5.57
N THR A 114 6.65 -11.41 -6.49
CA THR A 114 7.38 -12.66 -6.33
C THR A 114 8.75 -12.38 -5.74
N ALA A 115 9.13 -13.12 -4.70
CA ALA A 115 10.40 -12.98 -4.01
C ALA A 115 11.18 -14.28 -3.92
N LYS A 116 12.47 -14.15 -3.65
CA LYS A 116 13.37 -15.23 -3.25
C LYS A 116 14.02 -14.88 -1.91
N PRO A 117 14.48 -15.85 -1.11
CA PRO A 117 15.23 -15.56 0.11
C PRO A 117 16.55 -14.86 -0.22
N VAL A 118 16.97 -13.92 0.63
CA VAL A 118 18.33 -13.36 0.61
C VAL A 118 19.35 -14.46 0.95
N GLY A 119 18.99 -15.36 1.88
CA GLY A 119 19.84 -16.47 2.32
C GLY A 119 20.95 -16.00 3.25
N VAL A 120 22.10 -16.68 3.15
CA VAL A 120 23.29 -16.38 3.96
C VAL A 120 24.23 -15.47 3.17
N VAL A 121 24.49 -14.27 3.67
CA VAL A 121 25.41 -13.30 3.08
C VAL A 121 26.45 -12.89 4.12
N GLY A 122 27.74 -13.02 3.79
CA GLY A 122 28.82 -12.67 4.71
C GLY A 122 28.80 -13.47 6.03
N GLY A 123 28.26 -14.69 6.02
CA GLY A 123 28.13 -15.54 7.22
C GLY A 123 26.91 -15.22 8.10
N VAL A 124 26.07 -14.26 7.71
CA VAL A 124 24.83 -13.91 8.39
C VAL A 124 23.64 -14.51 7.66
N ASP A 125 22.82 -15.27 8.36
CA ASP A 125 21.56 -15.80 7.82
C ASP A 125 20.45 -14.74 7.97
N PHE A 126 19.92 -14.30 6.82
CA PHE A 126 18.84 -13.32 6.74
C PHE A 126 17.43 -13.92 6.90
N GLY A 127 17.33 -15.23 7.10
CA GLY A 127 16.08 -15.92 7.41
C GLY A 127 14.96 -15.63 6.40
N HIS A 128 13.87 -15.00 6.87
CA HIS A 128 12.71 -14.67 6.04
C HIS A 128 12.78 -13.30 5.34
N THR A 129 13.97 -12.71 5.24
CA THR A 129 14.19 -11.53 4.40
C THR A 129 14.26 -11.96 2.95
N GLY A 130 13.50 -11.28 2.10
CA GLY A 130 13.40 -11.57 0.68
C GLY A 130 13.91 -10.45 -0.21
N GLU A 131 14.31 -10.86 -1.40
CA GLU A 131 14.66 -9.98 -2.51
C GLU A 131 13.59 -10.13 -3.60
N VAL A 132 13.05 -9.02 -4.07
CA VAL A 132 12.04 -9.00 -5.14
C VAL A 132 12.64 -9.55 -6.43
N ARG A 133 12.00 -10.56 -7.01
CA ARG A 133 12.39 -11.14 -8.31
C ARG A 133 11.57 -10.62 -9.46
N LYS A 134 10.26 -10.44 -9.22
CA LYS A 134 9.30 -10.06 -10.26
C LYS A 134 8.12 -9.36 -9.64
N ILE A 135 7.62 -8.36 -10.33
CA ILE A 135 6.34 -7.72 -10.05
C ILE A 135 5.37 -8.05 -11.18
N ASP A 136 4.16 -8.45 -10.85
CA ASP A 136 3.09 -8.67 -11.83
C ASP A 136 2.48 -7.32 -12.25
N ALA A 137 3.22 -6.59 -13.07
CA ALA A 137 2.82 -5.28 -13.55
C ALA A 137 1.55 -5.33 -14.42
N GLU A 138 1.31 -6.45 -15.12
CA GLU A 138 0.11 -6.63 -15.93
C GLU A 138 -1.13 -6.85 -15.05
N GLY A 139 -1.00 -7.67 -14.00
CA GLY A 139 -2.05 -7.85 -13.00
C GLY A 139 -2.41 -6.54 -12.30
N ILE A 140 -1.39 -5.74 -11.92
CA ILE A 140 -1.59 -4.41 -11.33
C ILE A 140 -2.35 -3.49 -12.30
N ARG A 141 -1.92 -3.40 -13.56
CA ARG A 141 -2.59 -2.55 -14.56
C ARG A 141 -4.06 -2.91 -14.75
N ARG A 142 -4.37 -4.21 -14.83
CA ARG A 142 -5.78 -4.66 -14.95
C ARG A 142 -6.64 -4.15 -13.79
N ARG A 143 -6.13 -4.19 -12.56
CA ARG A 143 -6.86 -3.67 -11.40
C ARG A 143 -7.05 -2.15 -11.45
N LEU A 144 -6.01 -1.44 -11.87
CA LEU A 144 -6.09 0.01 -12.07
C LEU A 144 -7.05 0.40 -13.22
N ASP A 145 -7.17 -0.43 -14.24
CA ASP A 145 -8.11 -0.22 -15.35
C ASP A 145 -9.57 -0.55 -14.95
N ASP A 146 -9.75 -1.34 -13.88
CA ASP A 146 -11.04 -1.60 -13.21
C ASP A 146 -11.37 -0.54 -12.12
N ASP A 147 -10.68 0.60 -12.12
CA ASP A 147 -10.81 1.70 -11.14
C ASP A 147 -10.56 1.28 -9.68
N GLU A 148 -9.72 0.27 -9.46
CA GLU A 148 -9.33 -0.18 -8.13
C GLU A 148 -8.04 0.48 -7.65
N VAL A 149 -7.95 0.78 -6.36
CA VAL A 149 -6.69 1.10 -5.70
C VAL A 149 -5.90 -0.17 -5.48
N VAL A 150 -4.67 -0.24 -5.97
CA VAL A 150 -3.81 -1.40 -5.74
C VAL A 150 -2.97 -1.19 -4.49
N LEU A 151 -3.10 -2.11 -3.53
CA LEU A 151 -2.37 -2.07 -2.26
C LEU A 151 -1.27 -3.14 -2.25
N ILE A 152 -0.02 -2.68 -2.13
CA ILE A 152 1.17 -3.54 -2.09
C ILE A 152 1.79 -3.50 -0.69
N SER A 153 1.80 -4.65 -0.03
CA SER A 153 2.47 -4.86 1.25
C SER A 153 3.95 -5.20 1.05
N PRO A 154 4.83 -4.96 2.05
CA PRO A 154 6.26 -5.28 1.98
C PRO A 154 6.52 -6.79 2.14
N ILE A 155 5.77 -7.61 1.43
CA ILE A 155 5.93 -9.07 1.39
C ILE A 155 5.98 -9.55 -0.05
N GLY A 156 6.80 -10.57 -0.28
CA GLY A 156 6.84 -11.28 -1.54
C GLY A 156 6.62 -12.78 -1.34
N PHE A 157 6.10 -13.43 -2.37
CA PHE A 157 5.75 -14.84 -2.35
C PHE A 157 6.73 -15.65 -3.21
N SER A 158 7.17 -16.81 -2.72
CA SER A 158 7.92 -17.75 -3.54
C SER A 158 7.00 -18.71 -4.29
N PRO A 159 7.48 -19.33 -5.38
CA PRO A 159 6.73 -20.40 -6.05
C PRO A 159 6.47 -21.63 -5.16
N THR A 160 7.22 -21.78 -4.07
CA THR A 160 7.07 -22.86 -3.08
C THR A 160 6.05 -22.54 -1.98
N GLY A 161 5.46 -21.32 -2.00
CA GLY A 161 4.45 -20.90 -1.02
C GLY A 161 5.02 -20.22 0.22
N ASP A 162 6.32 -19.91 0.23
CA ASP A 162 6.92 -19.16 1.32
C ASP A 162 6.63 -17.66 1.19
N VAL A 163 6.62 -16.98 2.34
CA VAL A 163 6.42 -15.52 2.42
C VAL A 163 7.68 -14.89 2.98
N PHE A 164 8.18 -13.91 2.27
CA PHE A 164 9.38 -13.17 2.62
C PHE A 164 9.04 -11.70 2.89
N ASN A 165 9.73 -11.12 3.86
CA ASN A 165 9.71 -9.68 4.08
C ASN A 165 10.63 -9.00 3.06
N CYS A 166 10.07 -8.11 2.25
CA CYS A 166 10.80 -7.35 1.24
C CYS A 166 10.90 -5.88 1.69
N THR A 167 12.00 -5.21 1.33
CA THR A 167 12.11 -3.76 1.54
C THR A 167 11.29 -3.01 0.51
N LEU A 168 10.90 -1.77 0.87
CA LEU A 168 10.20 -0.86 -0.04
C LEU A 168 11.13 -0.18 -1.06
N GLU A 169 12.44 -0.26 -0.84
CA GLU A 169 13.49 0.35 -1.65
C GLU A 169 13.90 -0.49 -2.84
#